data_b8dee1e1c813093c0e336b89d07dbd54
#
_entry.id   b8dee1e1c813093c0e336b89d07dbd54
#
_cell.length_a   1.000
_cell.length_b   1.000
_cell.length_c   1.000
_cell.angle_alpha   90.00
_cell.angle_beta   90.00
_cell.angle_gamma   90.00
#
_symmetry.space_group_name_H-M   'P 1'
#
loop_
_entity.id
_entity.type
_entity.pdbx_description
1 polymer ?
#
loop_
_entity_poly.entity_id
_entity_poly.type
_entity_poly.pdbx_seq_one_letter_code
_entity_poly.pdbx_strand_id
1 'polypeptide(L)'
;MALADTRFETRRRKLSSKLAAQRIDDMLVTHLTHVRYLSGFTGSNGSLLVSKDRTAKIATDGRYTTQIAEEVPDIEATIGRKTAVELLSQVAEGHRVGFEADYVSVSELQRLEQECPEGVTLVPVSGVIEEIRLYKEELEITRLAEAAQLATQALEDLVEAGQLRAGRSELEVAADLEYRMRSLGAERPSFDTIVASGPNASKPHHQAGERIIAKGDFVTIDYGMHRLGYNSDMTRTFAIGEVGDLEREIYEVTLKAQLAGVNASTPGTKLSDVDKACRDVIEEAGYGEYFVHSTGHGVGLDVHESPYAAKTGTGKLEQGMTLTIEPGIYIPGKTGVRIEDTLVIASGKPRIITEYPKDLTVL
;
A
#
# COMPACT_ATOMS: atom_id res chain seq x y z
N MET A 1 27.34 20.86 -0.40
CA MET A 1 26.76 20.02 0.67
C MET A 1 25.27 19.89 0.37
N ALA A 2 24.79 18.69 0.10
CA ALA A 2 23.34 18.47 0.06
C ALA A 2 22.78 18.80 1.44
N LEU A 3 21.66 19.54 1.50
CA LEU A 3 20.96 19.78 2.75
C LEU A 3 20.61 18.40 3.34
N ALA A 4 20.95 18.18 4.62
CA ALA A 4 20.59 16.95 5.30
C ALA A 4 19.06 16.76 5.21
N ASP A 5 18.63 15.55 4.86
CA ASP A 5 17.21 15.22 4.78
C ASP A 5 16.61 15.17 6.19
N THR A 6 15.95 16.24 6.61
CA THR A 6 15.38 16.39 7.96
C THR A 6 14.05 15.66 8.15
N ARG A 7 13.51 14.99 7.11
CA ARG A 7 12.22 14.27 7.19
C ARG A 7 12.25 13.17 8.24
N PHE A 8 13.30 12.36 8.21
CA PHE A 8 13.43 11.23 9.13
C PHE A 8 13.52 11.70 10.59
N GLU A 9 14.30 12.73 10.85
CA GLU A 9 14.35 13.35 12.18
C GLU A 9 12.97 13.88 12.61
N THR A 10 12.24 14.52 11.71
CA THR A 10 10.89 15.04 11.99
C THR A 10 9.92 13.89 12.32
N ARG A 11 9.99 12.76 11.61
CA ARG A 11 9.17 11.56 11.86
C ARG A 11 9.51 10.93 13.22
N ARG A 12 10.80 10.79 13.55
CA ARG A 12 11.25 10.31 14.87
C ARG A 12 10.77 11.23 15.99
N ARG A 13 10.80 12.54 15.81
CA ARG A 13 10.27 13.52 16.80
C ARG A 13 8.77 13.37 17.01
N LYS A 14 7.99 13.11 15.95
CA LYS A 14 6.56 12.81 16.08
C LYS A 14 6.36 11.52 16.90
N LEU A 15 7.13 10.47 16.62
CA LEU A 15 7.09 9.22 17.38
C LEU A 15 7.45 9.47 18.86
N SER A 16 8.56 10.11 19.15
CA SER A 16 8.98 10.44 20.53
C SER A 16 7.89 11.15 21.34
N SER A 17 7.15 12.07 20.71
CA SER A 17 6.04 12.77 21.36
C SER A 17 4.88 11.83 21.72
N LYS A 18 4.59 10.84 20.88
CA LYS A 18 3.55 9.83 21.15
C LYS A 18 3.97 8.86 22.26
N LEU A 19 5.24 8.46 22.29
CA LEU A 19 5.80 7.59 23.34
C LEU A 19 5.65 8.21 24.73
N ALA A 20 5.96 9.48 24.86
CA ALA A 20 5.82 10.21 26.12
C ALA A 20 4.37 10.20 26.64
N ALA A 21 3.38 10.34 25.77
CA ALA A 21 1.97 10.27 26.11
C ALA A 21 1.54 8.84 26.60
N GLN A 22 2.20 7.79 26.13
CA GLN A 22 1.93 6.40 26.50
C GLN A 22 2.78 5.88 27.67
N ARG A 23 3.62 6.73 28.27
CA ARG A 23 4.58 6.38 29.31
C ARG A 23 5.56 5.27 28.89
N ILE A 24 6.02 5.38 27.64
CA ILE A 24 7.04 4.53 27.04
C ILE A 24 8.31 5.37 26.94
N ASP A 25 9.43 4.81 27.32
CA ASP A 25 10.72 5.50 27.32
C ASP A 25 11.40 5.37 25.96
N ASP A 26 11.37 4.16 25.38
CA ASP A 26 11.97 3.84 24.09
C ASP A 26 11.03 3.00 23.25
N MET A 27 11.10 3.11 21.93
CA MET A 27 10.41 2.25 20.97
C MET A 27 11.42 1.45 20.16
N LEU A 28 11.39 0.14 20.30
CA LEU A 28 12.14 -0.79 19.47
C LEU A 28 11.32 -1.09 18.20
N VAL A 29 11.83 -0.62 17.06
CA VAL A 29 11.22 -0.77 15.74
C VAL A 29 11.97 -1.85 14.97
N THR A 30 11.28 -2.91 14.58
CA THR A 30 11.85 -4.08 13.89
C THR A 30 11.23 -4.32 12.52
N HIS A 31 10.04 -3.79 12.27
CA HIS A 31 9.38 -3.85 10.97
C HIS A 31 10.13 -2.97 9.95
N LEU A 32 10.67 -3.58 8.90
CA LEU A 32 11.59 -2.89 7.97
C LEU A 32 10.95 -1.69 7.25
N THR A 33 9.66 -1.74 6.97
CA THR A 33 8.93 -0.59 6.41
C THR A 33 8.98 0.61 7.39
N HIS A 34 8.83 0.36 8.70
CA HIS A 34 8.90 1.39 9.72
C HIS A 34 10.34 1.87 9.98
N VAL A 35 11.31 0.96 9.95
CA VAL A 35 12.73 1.34 9.99
C VAL A 35 13.05 2.28 8.83
N ARG A 36 12.65 1.93 7.59
CA ARG A 36 12.80 2.79 6.41
C ARG A 36 12.09 4.14 6.58
N TYR A 37 10.84 4.15 7.06
CA TYR A 37 10.06 5.36 7.27
C TYR A 37 10.73 6.35 8.23
N LEU A 38 11.35 5.83 9.30
CA LEU A 38 11.93 6.63 10.39
C LEU A 38 13.42 6.95 10.20
N SER A 39 14.14 6.22 9.34
CA SER A 39 15.59 6.39 9.18
C SER A 39 16.05 6.58 7.72
N GLY A 40 15.27 6.12 6.74
CA GLY A 40 15.68 6.06 5.34
C GLY A 40 16.43 4.78 4.97
N PHE A 41 16.79 3.92 5.92
CA PHE A 41 17.52 2.69 5.67
C PHE A 41 16.71 1.71 4.80
N THR A 42 17.35 1.18 3.75
CA THR A 42 16.70 0.30 2.75
C THR A 42 17.16 -1.15 2.81
N GLY A 43 18.05 -1.50 3.75
CA GLY A 43 18.57 -2.86 3.90
C GLY A 43 17.52 -3.86 4.39
N SER A 44 17.75 -5.15 4.13
CA SER A 44 16.83 -6.23 4.46
C SER A 44 16.99 -6.80 5.90
N ASN A 45 17.85 -6.20 6.71
CA ASN A 45 18.00 -6.53 8.14
C ASN A 45 18.39 -5.27 8.89
N GLY A 46 17.55 -4.82 9.80
CA GLY A 46 17.77 -3.63 10.60
C GLY A 46 16.74 -3.46 11.69
N SER A 47 17.13 -2.79 12.77
CA SER A 47 16.25 -2.35 13.84
C SER A 47 16.60 -0.92 14.25
N LEU A 48 15.62 -0.19 14.73
CA LEU A 48 15.76 1.20 15.18
C LEU A 48 15.23 1.30 16.62
N LEU A 49 15.95 1.98 17.47
CA LEU A 49 15.51 2.36 18.81
C LEU A 49 15.30 3.87 18.83
N VAL A 50 14.09 4.32 19.13
CA VAL A 50 13.74 5.73 19.20
C VAL A 50 13.30 6.05 20.63
N SER A 51 13.98 6.99 21.29
CA SER A 51 13.69 7.36 22.66
C SER A 51 12.75 8.57 22.76
N LYS A 52 12.03 8.68 23.88
CA LYS A 52 11.16 9.83 24.18
C LYS A 52 11.91 11.16 24.26
N ASP A 53 13.20 11.14 24.56
CA ASP A 53 14.10 12.30 24.59
C ASP A 53 14.60 12.73 23.20
N ARG A 54 14.11 12.07 22.12
CA ARG A 54 14.42 12.31 20.70
C ARG A 54 15.77 11.79 20.25
N THR A 55 16.46 10.98 21.05
CA THR A 55 17.63 10.24 20.58
C THR A 55 17.18 9.02 19.77
N ALA A 56 18.05 8.54 18.89
CA ALA A 56 17.82 7.34 18.11
C ALA A 56 19.12 6.56 17.91
N LYS A 57 19.02 5.23 17.85
CA LYS A 57 20.10 4.32 17.51
C LYS A 57 19.59 3.33 16.47
N ILE A 58 20.44 2.94 15.54
CA ILE A 58 20.09 1.95 14.52
C ILE A 58 21.08 0.79 14.55
N ALA A 59 20.62 -0.42 14.29
CA ALA A 59 21.47 -1.58 14.15
C ALA A 59 21.21 -2.30 12.83
N THR A 60 22.27 -2.80 12.20
CA THR A 60 22.21 -3.66 11.02
C THR A 60 23.37 -4.65 11.03
N ASP A 61 23.42 -5.59 10.10
CA ASP A 61 24.54 -6.54 10.01
C ASP A 61 25.63 -6.09 9.04
N GLY A 62 26.77 -6.82 9.07
CA GLY A 62 27.96 -6.46 8.32
C GLY A 62 27.81 -6.36 6.80
N ARG A 63 26.74 -6.88 6.20
CA ARG A 63 26.43 -6.74 4.77
C ARG A 63 26.09 -5.30 4.39
N TYR A 64 25.59 -4.52 5.34
CA TYR A 64 25.06 -3.17 5.16
C TYR A 64 25.94 -2.07 5.77
N THR A 65 27.19 -2.37 6.18
CA THR A 65 28.09 -1.39 6.83
C THR A 65 28.30 -0.13 5.99
N THR A 66 28.51 -0.27 4.70
CA THR A 66 28.69 0.88 3.78
C THR A 66 27.35 1.57 3.54
N GLN A 67 26.32 0.80 3.23
CA GLN A 67 25.00 1.34 2.89
C GLN A 67 24.39 2.15 4.03
N ILE A 68 24.50 1.68 5.28
CA ILE A 68 23.92 2.41 6.42
C ILE A 68 24.66 3.73 6.68
N ALA A 69 25.96 3.78 6.44
CA ALA A 69 26.74 5.02 6.58
C ALA A 69 26.36 6.07 5.52
N GLU A 70 25.93 5.63 4.34
CA GLU A 70 25.46 6.50 3.25
C GLU A 70 24.02 6.94 3.45
N GLU A 71 23.11 6.02 3.82
CA GLU A 71 21.67 6.27 3.91
C GLU A 71 21.24 6.92 5.23
N VAL A 72 21.97 6.67 6.34
CA VAL A 72 21.59 7.11 7.70
C VAL A 72 22.76 7.78 8.41
N PRO A 73 23.31 8.88 7.87
CA PRO A 73 24.47 9.55 8.46
C PRO A 73 24.18 10.31 9.76
N ASP A 74 22.91 10.45 10.12
CA ASP A 74 22.44 11.24 11.29
C ASP A 74 22.19 10.40 12.53
N ILE A 75 22.33 9.06 12.47
CA ILE A 75 22.13 8.13 13.58
C ILE A 75 23.36 7.24 13.74
N GLU A 76 23.82 7.05 14.99
CA GLU A 76 24.87 6.09 15.29
C GLU A 76 24.43 4.66 15.00
N ALA A 77 25.20 3.95 14.17
CA ALA A 77 24.89 2.60 13.75
C ALA A 77 25.72 1.55 14.51
N THR A 78 25.04 0.54 15.05
CA THR A 78 25.67 -0.67 15.62
C THR A 78 25.67 -1.78 14.56
N ILE A 79 26.81 -2.46 14.38
CA ILE A 79 26.94 -3.57 13.43
C ILE A 79 26.90 -4.90 14.18
N GLY A 80 25.80 -5.65 14.02
CA GLY A 80 25.60 -6.94 14.67
C GLY A 80 24.44 -7.72 14.02
N ARG A 81 24.44 -9.04 14.17
CA ARG A 81 23.46 -9.91 13.50
C ARG A 81 22.08 -9.89 14.17
N LYS A 82 22.05 -9.76 15.51
CA LYS A 82 20.83 -9.74 16.30
C LYS A 82 20.40 -8.29 16.56
N THR A 83 20.05 -7.55 15.51
CA THR A 83 19.87 -6.10 15.51
C THR A 83 18.99 -5.58 16.64
N ALA A 84 17.85 -6.21 16.90
CA ALA A 84 16.93 -5.83 17.96
C ALA A 84 17.55 -6.04 19.36
N VAL A 85 18.25 -7.16 19.57
CA VAL A 85 18.93 -7.49 20.85
C VAL A 85 20.09 -6.53 21.09
N GLU A 86 20.88 -6.21 20.06
CA GLU A 86 22.00 -5.25 20.15
C GLU A 86 21.52 -3.87 20.62
N LEU A 87 20.35 -3.43 20.14
CA LEU A 87 19.76 -2.16 20.57
C LEU A 87 19.15 -2.27 21.98
N LEU A 88 18.46 -3.36 22.26
CA LEU A 88 17.84 -3.60 23.57
C LEU A 88 18.89 -3.62 24.69
N SER A 89 20.08 -4.20 24.45
CA SER A 89 21.19 -4.23 25.40
C SER A 89 21.74 -2.85 25.77
N GLN A 90 21.41 -1.82 25.01
CA GLN A 90 21.85 -0.44 25.22
C GLN A 90 20.81 0.42 25.93
N VAL A 91 19.68 -0.16 26.32
CA VAL A 91 18.60 0.54 27.04
C VAL A 91 18.97 0.67 28.51
N ALA A 92 18.65 1.81 29.12
CA ALA A 92 18.90 2.05 30.53
C ALA A 92 17.98 1.22 31.43
N GLU A 93 18.48 0.84 32.60
CA GLU A 93 17.70 0.18 33.66
C GLU A 93 16.47 1.02 34.05
N GLY A 94 15.35 0.36 34.29
CA GLY A 94 14.08 0.99 34.67
C GLY A 94 13.26 1.50 33.47
N HIS A 95 13.78 1.44 32.24
CA HIS A 95 13.06 1.89 31.06
C HIS A 95 11.94 0.92 30.66
N ARG A 96 10.88 1.50 30.10
CA ARG A 96 9.78 0.80 29.46
C ARG A 96 9.97 0.88 27.96
N VAL A 97 10.26 -0.25 27.30
CA VAL A 97 10.53 -0.34 25.86
C VAL A 97 9.29 -0.84 25.15
N GLY A 98 8.69 0.00 24.34
CA GLY A 98 7.64 -0.40 23.40
C GLY A 98 8.22 -1.27 22.29
N PHE A 99 7.48 -2.29 21.86
CA PHE A 99 7.77 -3.07 20.67
C PHE A 99 6.52 -3.19 19.79
N GLU A 100 6.70 -3.40 18.49
CA GLU A 100 5.61 -3.46 17.51
C GLU A 100 4.83 -4.76 17.63
N ALA A 101 3.72 -4.75 18.38
CA ALA A 101 2.94 -5.93 18.70
C ALA A 101 2.30 -6.60 17.47
N ASP A 102 2.05 -5.82 16.42
CA ASP A 102 1.43 -6.31 15.18
C ASP A 102 2.44 -7.02 14.25
N TYR A 103 3.75 -6.88 14.51
CA TYR A 103 4.81 -7.40 13.63
C TYR A 103 5.77 -8.37 14.34
N VAL A 104 5.99 -8.20 15.62
CA VAL A 104 6.89 -9.07 16.39
C VAL A 104 6.23 -10.43 16.62
N SER A 105 6.84 -11.49 16.09
CA SER A 105 6.35 -12.86 16.30
C SER A 105 6.52 -13.30 17.77
N VAL A 106 5.72 -14.26 18.21
CA VAL A 106 5.83 -14.83 19.57
C VAL A 106 7.25 -15.35 19.85
N SER A 107 7.88 -16.00 18.87
CA SER A 107 9.25 -16.51 19.03
C SER A 107 10.29 -15.41 19.14
N GLU A 108 10.06 -14.29 18.47
CA GLU A 108 10.93 -13.12 18.58
C GLU A 108 10.74 -12.40 19.91
N LEU A 109 9.51 -12.23 20.37
CA LEU A 109 9.21 -11.69 21.69
C LEU A 109 9.89 -12.53 22.80
N GLN A 110 9.77 -13.85 22.76
CA GLN A 110 10.44 -14.75 23.72
C GLN A 110 11.97 -14.56 23.72
N ARG A 111 12.56 -14.34 22.55
CA ARG A 111 14.00 -14.04 22.45
C ARG A 111 14.33 -12.67 23.05
N LEU A 112 13.53 -11.65 22.76
CA LEU A 112 13.71 -10.32 23.35
C LEU A 112 13.58 -10.37 24.87
N GLU A 113 12.61 -11.12 25.41
CA GLU A 113 12.44 -11.32 26.86
C GLU A 113 13.65 -12.01 27.50
N GLN A 114 14.22 -13.04 26.85
CA GLN A 114 15.40 -13.76 27.35
C GLN A 114 16.67 -12.90 27.36
N GLU A 115 16.81 -12.02 26.40
CA GLU A 115 17.99 -11.14 26.22
C GLU A 115 17.74 -9.72 26.80
N CYS A 116 16.56 -9.51 27.41
CA CYS A 116 16.17 -8.22 27.99
C CYS A 116 17.06 -7.90 29.21
N PRO A 117 17.68 -6.70 29.28
CA PRO A 117 18.44 -6.31 30.46
C PRO A 117 17.58 -6.29 31.72
N GLU A 118 18.21 -6.58 32.88
CA GLU A 118 17.55 -6.50 34.17
C GLU A 118 16.95 -5.11 34.41
N GLY A 119 15.73 -5.06 34.93
CA GLY A 119 15.02 -3.80 35.21
C GLY A 119 14.35 -3.17 33.98
N VAL A 120 14.56 -3.64 32.75
CA VAL A 120 13.87 -3.18 31.54
C VAL A 120 12.54 -3.92 31.37
N THR A 121 11.48 -3.22 31.00
CA THR A 121 10.14 -3.78 30.78
C THR A 121 9.74 -3.65 29.31
N LEU A 122 9.45 -4.78 28.64
CA LEU A 122 8.89 -4.78 27.30
C LEU A 122 7.38 -4.52 27.34
N VAL A 123 6.89 -3.62 26.46
CA VAL A 123 5.49 -3.18 26.39
C VAL A 123 4.98 -3.34 24.96
N PRO A 124 3.91 -4.12 24.72
CA PRO A 124 3.33 -4.23 23.39
C PRO A 124 2.67 -2.89 22.99
N VAL A 125 2.94 -2.44 21.77
CA VAL A 125 2.43 -1.18 21.19
C VAL A 125 1.94 -1.45 19.78
N SER A 126 0.71 -1.02 19.46
CA SER A 126 0.11 -1.16 18.12
C SER A 126 -0.27 0.20 17.54
N GLY A 127 -0.15 0.34 16.24
CA GLY A 127 -0.72 1.44 15.45
C GLY A 127 -0.03 2.80 15.57
N VAL A 128 1.01 2.97 16.40
CA VAL A 128 1.60 4.29 16.72
C VAL A 128 2.37 4.87 15.51
N ILE A 129 3.09 4.05 14.79
CA ILE A 129 3.86 4.49 13.61
C ILE A 129 2.91 4.59 12.41
N GLU A 130 1.98 3.68 12.28
CA GLU A 130 0.93 3.68 11.26
C GLU A 130 0.08 4.95 11.33
N GLU A 131 -0.24 5.43 12.53
CA GLU A 131 -0.96 6.70 12.73
C GLU A 131 -0.16 7.92 12.21
N ILE A 132 1.18 7.89 12.30
CA ILE A 132 2.04 8.94 11.74
C ILE A 132 2.07 8.83 10.21
N ARG A 133 2.06 7.60 9.67
CA ARG A 133 2.07 7.29 8.24
C ARG A 133 0.76 7.59 7.52
N LEU A 134 -0.37 7.73 8.26
CA LEU A 134 -1.66 8.12 7.68
C LEU A 134 -1.55 9.39 6.83
N TYR A 135 -0.81 10.38 7.32
CA TYR A 135 -0.69 11.70 6.69
C TYR A 135 0.59 11.77 5.87
N LYS A 136 0.45 11.67 4.56
CA LYS A 136 1.57 11.72 3.61
C LYS A 136 2.14 13.12 3.52
N GLU A 137 3.45 13.22 3.64
CA GLU A 137 4.19 14.45 3.36
C GLU A 137 4.23 14.70 1.85
N GLU A 138 4.48 15.94 1.43
CA GLU A 138 4.45 16.33 0.00
C GLU A 138 5.36 15.46 -0.88
N LEU A 139 6.54 15.09 -0.37
CA LEU A 139 7.45 14.23 -1.11
C LEU A 139 6.94 12.77 -1.21
N GLU A 140 6.20 12.28 -0.21
CA GLU A 140 5.55 10.97 -0.29
C GLU A 140 4.46 10.97 -1.36
N ILE A 141 3.64 12.04 -1.39
CA ILE A 141 2.60 12.24 -2.43
C ILE A 141 3.23 12.31 -3.81
N THR A 142 4.36 13.03 -3.95
CA THR A 142 5.10 13.11 -5.22
C THR A 142 5.57 11.74 -5.68
N ARG A 143 6.16 10.93 -4.80
CA ARG A 143 6.65 9.58 -5.12
C ARG A 143 5.51 8.62 -5.49
N LEU A 144 4.40 8.68 -4.77
CA LEU A 144 3.18 7.91 -5.08
C LEU A 144 2.65 8.27 -6.47
N ALA A 145 2.55 9.57 -6.77
CA ALA A 145 2.08 10.06 -8.06
C ALA A 145 3.04 9.67 -9.21
N GLU A 146 4.36 9.75 -9.00
CA GLU A 146 5.36 9.29 -9.97
C GLU A 146 5.23 7.77 -10.23
N ALA A 147 5.09 6.97 -9.19
CA ALA A 147 4.89 5.52 -9.33
C ALA A 147 3.60 5.21 -10.09
N ALA A 148 2.49 5.90 -9.76
CA ALA A 148 1.21 5.75 -10.45
C ALA A 148 1.29 6.16 -11.92
N GLN A 149 1.92 7.29 -12.24
CA GLN A 149 2.09 7.77 -13.62
C GLN A 149 2.89 6.79 -14.47
N LEU A 150 4.01 6.26 -13.96
CA LEU A 150 4.84 5.32 -14.70
C LEU A 150 4.16 3.94 -14.85
N ALA A 151 3.38 3.51 -13.86
CA ALA A 151 2.55 2.31 -13.98
C ALA A 151 1.46 2.50 -15.05
N THR A 152 0.79 3.66 -15.07
CA THR A 152 -0.18 4.03 -16.11
C THR A 152 0.47 4.00 -17.50
N GLN A 153 1.65 4.59 -17.67
CA GLN A 153 2.40 4.55 -18.93
C GLN A 153 2.70 3.12 -19.39
N ALA A 154 3.06 2.21 -18.46
CA ALA A 154 3.32 0.81 -18.80
C ALA A 154 2.06 0.10 -19.36
N LEU A 155 0.87 0.41 -18.82
CA LEU A 155 -0.39 -0.13 -19.33
C LEU A 155 -0.74 0.48 -20.69
N GLU A 156 -0.57 1.79 -20.87
CA GLU A 156 -0.76 2.46 -22.16
C GLU A 156 0.13 1.84 -23.24
N ASP A 157 1.43 1.69 -22.96
CA ASP A 157 2.39 1.04 -23.87
C ASP A 157 2.00 -0.41 -24.22
N LEU A 158 1.45 -1.16 -23.25
CA LEU A 158 0.95 -2.53 -23.48
C LEU A 158 -0.23 -2.56 -24.44
N VAL A 159 -1.20 -1.66 -24.21
CA VAL A 159 -2.44 -1.56 -25.00
C VAL A 159 -2.12 -1.05 -26.41
N GLU A 160 -1.35 0.03 -26.54
CA GLU A 160 -0.96 0.63 -27.83
C GLU A 160 -0.14 -0.35 -28.70
N ALA A 161 0.71 -1.17 -28.06
CA ALA A 161 1.44 -2.24 -28.75
C ALA A 161 0.55 -3.42 -29.17
N GLY A 162 -0.77 -3.40 -28.91
CA GLY A 162 -1.70 -4.47 -29.21
C GLY A 162 -1.41 -5.77 -28.47
N GLN A 163 -0.81 -5.67 -27.27
CA GLN A 163 -0.41 -6.85 -26.51
C GLN A 163 -1.50 -7.34 -25.53
N LEU A 164 -2.53 -6.54 -25.26
CA LEU A 164 -3.74 -6.99 -24.58
C LEU A 164 -4.77 -7.42 -25.65
N ARG A 165 -4.83 -8.70 -25.96
CA ARG A 165 -5.63 -9.23 -27.07
C ARG A 165 -5.98 -10.70 -26.91
N ALA A 166 -6.97 -11.15 -27.65
CA ALA A 166 -7.27 -12.59 -27.78
C ALA A 166 -6.06 -13.38 -28.28
N GLY A 167 -5.93 -14.60 -27.79
CA GLY A 167 -4.86 -15.55 -28.15
C GLY A 167 -3.60 -15.45 -27.30
N ARG A 168 -3.48 -14.49 -26.38
CA ARG A 168 -2.45 -14.48 -25.33
C ARG A 168 -2.98 -15.06 -24.03
N SER A 169 -2.11 -15.62 -23.21
CA SER A 169 -2.48 -16.04 -21.87
C SER A 169 -2.48 -14.87 -20.88
N GLU A 170 -3.20 -15.03 -19.78
CA GLU A 170 -3.18 -14.06 -18.67
C GLU A 170 -1.75 -13.85 -18.15
N LEU A 171 -0.99 -14.95 -18.00
CA LEU A 171 0.40 -14.92 -17.55
C LEU A 171 1.32 -14.15 -18.51
N GLU A 172 1.17 -14.33 -19.83
CA GLU A 172 1.96 -13.58 -20.81
C GLU A 172 1.68 -12.07 -20.75
N VAL A 173 0.42 -11.69 -20.52
CA VAL A 173 0.04 -10.26 -20.38
C VAL A 173 0.59 -9.69 -19.10
N ALA A 174 0.49 -10.40 -17.97
CA ALA A 174 1.05 -9.97 -16.68
C ALA A 174 2.58 -9.79 -16.77
N ALA A 175 3.30 -10.77 -17.32
CA ALA A 175 4.75 -10.71 -17.48
C ALA A 175 5.20 -9.55 -18.40
N ASP A 176 4.47 -9.26 -19.48
CA ASP A 176 4.77 -8.13 -20.37
C ASP A 176 4.56 -6.78 -19.66
N LEU A 177 3.47 -6.65 -18.91
CA LEU A 177 3.19 -5.43 -18.12
C LEU A 177 4.26 -5.20 -17.05
N GLU A 178 4.66 -6.22 -16.31
CA GLU A 178 5.73 -6.13 -15.31
C GLU A 178 7.09 -5.80 -15.94
N TYR A 179 7.40 -6.36 -17.11
CA TYR A 179 8.60 -6.01 -17.86
C TYR A 179 8.61 -4.52 -18.24
N ARG A 180 7.47 -3.97 -18.71
CA ARG A 180 7.34 -2.55 -19.04
C ARG A 180 7.50 -1.67 -17.81
N MET A 181 6.82 -2.00 -16.71
CA MET A 181 7.00 -1.28 -15.44
C MET A 181 8.46 -1.29 -14.98
N ARG A 182 9.15 -2.44 -15.07
CA ARG A 182 10.57 -2.55 -14.73
C ARG A 182 11.44 -1.70 -15.64
N SER A 183 11.15 -1.65 -16.92
CA SER A 183 11.87 -0.83 -17.91
C SER A 183 11.70 0.68 -17.67
N LEU A 184 10.58 1.08 -17.07
CA LEU A 184 10.31 2.45 -16.65
C LEU A 184 10.85 2.80 -15.25
N GLY A 185 11.53 1.86 -14.58
CA GLY A 185 12.24 2.09 -13.32
C GLY A 185 11.53 1.57 -12.08
N ALA A 186 10.60 0.63 -12.19
CA ALA A 186 10.09 -0.10 -11.04
C ALA A 186 11.19 -0.93 -10.38
N GLU A 187 11.26 -0.88 -9.05
CA GLU A 187 12.10 -1.79 -8.26
C GLU A 187 11.52 -3.21 -8.28
N ARG A 188 10.21 -3.31 -8.29
CA ARG A 188 9.39 -4.54 -8.37
C ARG A 188 7.92 -4.16 -8.62
N PRO A 189 7.02 -5.11 -8.93
CA PRO A 189 5.58 -4.88 -8.78
C PRO A 189 5.23 -4.54 -7.32
N SER A 190 4.15 -3.78 -7.10
CA SER A 190 3.60 -3.50 -5.76
C SER A 190 3.09 -4.78 -5.10
N PHE A 191 2.46 -5.62 -5.90
CA PHE A 191 1.90 -6.94 -5.58
C PHE A 191 1.90 -7.80 -6.83
N ASP A 192 1.52 -9.09 -6.71
CA ASP A 192 1.41 -9.99 -7.86
C ASP A 192 0.35 -9.47 -8.83
N THR A 193 0.77 -9.14 -10.05
CA THR A 193 -0.10 -8.54 -11.08
C THR A 193 -1.28 -9.46 -11.41
N ILE A 194 -2.49 -8.97 -11.22
CA ILE A 194 -3.71 -9.69 -11.57
C ILE A 194 -4.05 -9.40 -13.03
N VAL A 195 -4.18 -10.46 -13.83
CA VAL A 195 -4.81 -10.44 -15.15
C VAL A 195 -5.88 -11.53 -15.14
N ALA A 196 -7.13 -11.13 -15.02
CA ALA A 196 -8.26 -12.04 -14.87
C ALA A 196 -9.21 -11.90 -16.05
N SER A 197 -9.34 -12.96 -16.86
CA SER A 197 -10.09 -12.93 -18.12
C SER A 197 -11.35 -13.79 -18.07
N GLY A 198 -12.46 -13.35 -18.66
CA GLY A 198 -13.72 -14.05 -18.74
C GLY A 198 -14.18 -14.61 -17.38
N PRO A 199 -14.40 -15.93 -17.22
CA PRO A 199 -14.81 -16.52 -15.93
C PRO A 199 -13.83 -16.27 -14.77
N ASN A 200 -12.53 -16.07 -15.06
CA ASN A 200 -11.54 -15.75 -14.01
C ASN A 200 -11.74 -14.34 -13.45
N ALA A 201 -12.28 -13.39 -14.22
CA ALA A 201 -12.61 -12.05 -13.75
C ALA A 201 -13.64 -12.05 -12.62
N SER A 202 -14.37 -13.16 -12.41
CA SER A 202 -15.24 -13.33 -11.24
C SER A 202 -14.51 -13.58 -9.91
N LYS A 203 -13.18 -13.63 -9.92
CA LYS A 203 -12.34 -13.90 -8.75
C LYS A 203 -11.53 -12.64 -8.42
N PRO A 204 -11.84 -11.89 -7.35
CA PRO A 204 -11.18 -10.64 -7.03
C PRO A 204 -9.65 -10.73 -6.96
N HIS A 205 -9.12 -11.80 -6.36
CA HIS A 205 -7.67 -12.07 -6.21
C HIS A 205 -7.21 -13.25 -7.10
N HIS A 206 -7.58 -13.20 -8.39
CA HIS A 206 -7.14 -14.20 -9.33
C HIS A 206 -5.63 -14.13 -9.56
N GLN A 207 -4.97 -15.26 -9.65
CA GLN A 207 -3.57 -15.35 -10.10
C GLN A 207 -3.52 -15.57 -11.61
N ALA A 208 -2.83 -14.69 -12.33
CA ALA A 208 -2.66 -14.80 -13.77
C ALA A 208 -2.07 -16.16 -14.15
N GLY A 209 -2.75 -16.88 -15.02
CA GLY A 209 -2.44 -18.26 -15.39
C GLY A 209 -2.35 -18.49 -16.89
N GLU A 210 -2.42 -19.77 -17.28
CA GLU A 210 -2.31 -20.21 -18.66
C GLU A 210 -3.62 -20.06 -19.47
N ARG A 211 -4.69 -19.53 -18.86
CA ARG A 211 -5.93 -19.31 -19.60
C ARG A 211 -5.68 -18.34 -20.75
N ILE A 212 -6.08 -18.77 -21.95
CA ILE A 212 -6.01 -17.94 -23.16
C ILE A 212 -7.20 -16.98 -23.17
N ILE A 213 -6.91 -15.70 -23.29
CA ILE A 213 -7.88 -14.62 -23.47
C ILE A 213 -8.64 -14.84 -24.77
N ALA A 214 -9.96 -14.80 -24.74
CA ALA A 214 -10.84 -15.01 -25.88
C ALA A 214 -11.60 -13.73 -26.26
N LYS A 215 -12.10 -13.64 -27.48
CA LYS A 215 -13.05 -12.62 -27.87
C LYS A 215 -14.33 -12.77 -27.06
N GLY A 216 -14.89 -11.65 -26.59
CA GLY A 216 -16.04 -11.60 -25.69
C GLY A 216 -15.68 -11.64 -24.22
N ASP A 217 -14.39 -11.81 -23.86
CA ASP A 217 -13.95 -11.72 -22.47
C ASP A 217 -13.88 -10.27 -21.99
N PHE A 218 -14.29 -10.05 -20.74
CA PHE A 218 -13.69 -8.99 -19.94
C PHE A 218 -12.32 -9.45 -19.43
N VAL A 219 -11.39 -8.51 -19.41
CA VAL A 219 -10.06 -8.71 -18.80
C VAL A 219 -9.85 -7.60 -17.76
N THR A 220 -9.90 -7.99 -16.50
CA THR A 220 -9.54 -7.12 -15.38
C THR A 220 -8.05 -7.20 -15.15
N ILE A 221 -7.38 -6.05 -15.21
CA ILE A 221 -5.96 -5.89 -14.90
C ILE A 221 -5.85 -5.03 -13.65
N ASP A 222 -5.32 -5.63 -12.57
CA ASP A 222 -5.02 -4.95 -11.32
C ASP A 222 -3.52 -5.06 -11.05
N TYR A 223 -2.86 -3.91 -10.92
CA TYR A 223 -1.42 -3.84 -10.93
C TYR A 223 -0.90 -2.55 -10.30
N GLY A 224 0.34 -2.60 -9.88
CA GLY A 224 1.01 -1.45 -9.34
C GLY A 224 2.53 -1.54 -9.44
N MET A 225 3.19 -0.38 -9.36
CA MET A 225 4.63 -0.22 -9.39
C MET A 225 5.15 0.14 -8.01
N HIS A 226 6.16 -0.60 -7.51
CA HIS A 226 6.94 -0.19 -6.35
C HIS A 226 8.18 0.58 -6.82
N ARG A 227 8.30 1.85 -6.37
CA ARG A 227 9.39 2.74 -6.76
C ARG A 227 9.78 3.66 -5.62
N LEU A 228 11.08 3.80 -5.35
CA LEU A 228 11.63 4.62 -4.26
C LEU A 228 10.95 4.35 -2.90
N GLY A 229 10.50 3.10 -2.70
CA GLY A 229 9.82 2.63 -1.49
C GLY A 229 8.32 2.82 -1.46
N TYR A 230 7.72 3.50 -2.42
CA TYR A 230 6.29 3.75 -2.48
C TYR A 230 5.62 2.88 -3.54
N ASN A 231 4.38 2.49 -3.26
CA ASN A 231 3.57 1.65 -4.14
C ASN A 231 2.57 2.51 -4.92
N SER A 232 2.24 2.10 -6.15
CA SER A 232 1.01 2.51 -6.83
C SER A 232 0.05 1.34 -6.88
N ASP A 233 -1.23 1.65 -7.12
CA ASP A 233 -2.32 0.69 -7.15
C ASP A 233 -3.42 1.18 -8.09
N MET A 234 -3.79 0.38 -9.11
CA MET A 234 -4.81 0.72 -10.08
C MET A 234 -5.39 -0.52 -10.75
N THR A 235 -6.72 -0.55 -10.87
CA THR A 235 -7.43 -1.56 -11.67
C THR A 235 -8.16 -0.94 -12.85
N ARG A 236 -8.05 -1.59 -14.01
CA ARG A 236 -8.90 -1.34 -15.19
C ARG A 236 -9.43 -2.66 -15.76
N THR A 237 -10.66 -2.61 -16.28
CA THR A 237 -11.28 -3.73 -16.98
C THR A 237 -11.50 -3.36 -18.45
N PHE A 238 -11.07 -4.24 -19.35
CA PHE A 238 -11.13 -4.08 -20.80
C PHE A 238 -12.07 -5.13 -21.40
N ALA A 239 -12.73 -4.80 -22.53
CA ALA A 239 -13.45 -5.76 -23.35
C ALA A 239 -12.58 -6.23 -24.51
N ILE A 240 -12.50 -7.53 -24.75
CA ILE A 240 -11.78 -8.09 -25.92
C ILE A 240 -12.79 -8.41 -27.04
N GLY A 241 -12.92 -7.49 -27.99
CA GLY A 241 -14.00 -7.50 -28.98
C GLY A 241 -15.37 -7.18 -28.37
N GLU A 242 -16.43 -7.55 -29.06
CA GLU A 242 -17.80 -7.31 -28.60
C GLU A 242 -18.12 -8.19 -27.36
N VAL A 243 -18.69 -7.55 -26.33
CA VAL A 243 -19.16 -8.19 -25.09
C VAL A 243 -20.67 -8.10 -25.00
N GLY A 244 -21.27 -8.99 -24.18
CA GLY A 244 -22.72 -9.07 -24.00
C GLY A 244 -23.33 -7.91 -23.21
N ASP A 245 -24.67 -7.91 -23.12
CA ASP A 245 -25.42 -6.89 -22.39
C ASP A 245 -25.10 -6.92 -20.88
N LEU A 246 -24.91 -8.13 -20.33
CA LEU A 246 -24.54 -8.30 -18.92
C LEU A 246 -23.21 -7.61 -18.60
N GLU A 247 -22.19 -7.82 -19.41
CA GLU A 247 -20.87 -7.23 -19.25
C GLU A 247 -20.95 -5.70 -19.30
N ARG A 248 -21.70 -5.14 -20.25
CA ARG A 248 -21.90 -3.70 -20.37
C ARG A 248 -22.63 -3.13 -19.15
N GLU A 249 -23.70 -3.79 -18.72
CA GLU A 249 -24.50 -3.37 -17.56
C GLU A 249 -23.64 -3.33 -16.29
N ILE A 250 -22.93 -4.42 -15.95
CA ILE A 250 -22.11 -4.45 -14.73
C ILE A 250 -20.93 -3.48 -14.81
N TYR A 251 -20.39 -3.21 -16.00
CA TYR A 251 -19.37 -2.18 -16.18
C TYR A 251 -19.88 -0.79 -15.84
N GLU A 252 -21.04 -0.40 -16.40
CA GLU A 252 -21.67 0.90 -16.16
C GLU A 252 -22.04 1.08 -14.68
N VAL A 253 -22.58 0.04 -14.03
CA VAL A 253 -22.90 0.05 -12.60
C VAL A 253 -21.63 0.22 -11.77
N THR A 254 -20.55 -0.52 -12.08
CA THR A 254 -19.28 -0.44 -11.36
C THR A 254 -18.63 0.94 -11.54
N LEU A 255 -18.65 1.49 -12.76
CA LEU A 255 -18.13 2.85 -13.02
C LEU A 255 -18.92 3.90 -12.24
N LYS A 256 -20.25 3.81 -12.23
CA LYS A 256 -21.10 4.72 -11.45
C LYS A 256 -20.79 4.63 -9.95
N ALA A 257 -20.60 3.41 -9.42
CA ALA A 257 -20.22 3.18 -8.04
C ALA A 257 -18.84 3.78 -7.71
N GLN A 258 -17.86 3.59 -8.58
CA GLN A 258 -16.51 4.13 -8.41
C GLN A 258 -16.54 5.67 -8.39
N LEU A 259 -17.24 6.29 -9.31
CA LEU A 259 -17.42 7.75 -9.33
C LEU A 259 -18.14 8.28 -8.09
N ALA A 260 -19.12 7.54 -7.56
CA ALA A 260 -19.81 7.90 -6.32
C ALA A 260 -18.83 7.86 -5.11
N GLY A 261 -17.98 6.84 -5.01
CA GLY A 261 -16.96 6.72 -3.99
C GLY A 261 -15.92 7.84 -4.08
N VAL A 262 -15.42 8.15 -5.29
CA VAL A 262 -14.50 9.27 -5.51
C VAL A 262 -15.13 10.59 -5.06
N ASN A 263 -16.39 10.85 -5.44
CA ASN A 263 -17.09 12.09 -5.06
C ASN A 263 -17.32 12.18 -3.55
N ALA A 264 -17.55 11.06 -2.86
CA ALA A 264 -17.71 11.00 -1.41
C ALA A 264 -16.38 11.20 -0.65
N SER A 265 -15.23 11.00 -1.32
CA SER A 265 -13.91 11.00 -0.67
C SER A 265 -13.40 12.42 -0.41
N THR A 266 -14.06 13.14 0.48
CA THR A 266 -13.72 14.52 0.88
C THR A 266 -13.35 14.58 2.38
N PRO A 267 -12.53 15.56 2.82
CA PRO A 267 -12.20 15.70 4.24
C PRO A 267 -13.43 15.76 5.14
N GLY A 268 -13.42 15.01 6.23
CA GLY A 268 -14.54 14.91 7.19
C GLY A 268 -15.54 13.79 6.90
N THR A 269 -15.55 13.20 5.70
CA THR A 269 -16.39 12.04 5.37
C THR A 269 -15.93 10.81 6.17
N LYS A 270 -16.88 10.09 6.77
CA LYS A 270 -16.57 8.82 7.44
C LYS A 270 -16.15 7.76 6.42
N LEU A 271 -15.20 6.93 6.79
CA LEU A 271 -14.72 5.83 5.94
C LEU A 271 -15.84 4.83 5.59
N SER A 272 -16.77 4.57 6.52
CA SER A 272 -17.97 3.78 6.26
C SER A 272 -18.94 4.44 5.27
N ASP A 273 -18.98 5.77 5.22
CA ASP A 273 -19.88 6.49 4.30
C ASP A 273 -19.31 6.50 2.87
N VAL A 274 -17.97 6.44 2.71
CA VAL A 274 -17.32 6.23 1.42
C VAL A 274 -17.66 4.84 0.87
N ASP A 275 -17.54 3.78 1.69
CA ASP A 275 -17.93 2.42 1.29
C ASP A 275 -19.42 2.37 0.94
N LYS A 276 -20.26 3.00 1.77
CA LYS A 276 -21.70 3.07 1.53
C LYS A 276 -22.04 3.73 0.18
N ALA A 277 -21.34 4.79 -0.20
CA ALA A 277 -21.58 5.49 -1.47
C ALA A 277 -21.37 4.58 -2.70
N CYS A 278 -20.36 3.72 -2.68
CA CYS A 278 -20.15 2.72 -3.73
C CYS A 278 -21.18 1.60 -3.65
N ARG A 279 -21.41 1.09 -2.46
CA ARG A 279 -22.24 -0.10 -2.21
C ARG A 279 -23.69 0.13 -2.52
N ASP A 280 -24.25 1.29 -2.14
CA ASP A 280 -25.64 1.64 -2.44
C ASP A 280 -25.92 1.59 -3.95
N VAL A 281 -25.02 2.09 -4.80
CA VAL A 281 -25.17 2.06 -6.26
C VAL A 281 -25.23 0.62 -6.78
N ILE A 282 -24.40 -0.27 -6.26
CA ILE A 282 -24.36 -1.67 -6.69
C ILE A 282 -25.56 -2.44 -6.15
N GLU A 283 -26.00 -2.17 -4.92
CA GLU A 283 -27.18 -2.80 -4.30
C GLU A 283 -28.47 -2.35 -5.01
N GLU A 284 -28.63 -1.06 -5.33
CA GLU A 284 -29.78 -0.53 -6.07
C GLU A 284 -29.92 -1.14 -7.49
N ALA A 285 -28.78 -1.50 -8.12
CA ALA A 285 -28.77 -2.18 -9.40
C ALA A 285 -29.02 -3.70 -9.29
N GLY A 286 -29.18 -4.25 -8.07
CA GLY A 286 -29.45 -5.69 -7.85
C GLY A 286 -28.20 -6.57 -7.78
N TYR A 287 -26.99 -5.99 -7.73
CA TYR A 287 -25.72 -6.74 -7.70
C TYR A 287 -25.04 -6.74 -6.33
N GLY A 288 -25.72 -6.35 -5.25
CA GLY A 288 -25.15 -6.20 -3.91
C GLY A 288 -24.47 -7.44 -3.35
N GLU A 289 -24.97 -8.64 -3.67
CA GLU A 289 -24.37 -9.92 -3.26
C GLU A 289 -23.03 -10.21 -3.94
N TYR A 290 -22.74 -9.56 -5.08
CA TYR A 290 -21.53 -9.74 -5.88
C TYR A 290 -20.42 -8.71 -5.57
N PHE A 291 -20.65 -7.77 -4.65
CA PHE A 291 -19.63 -6.86 -4.13
C PHE A 291 -19.14 -7.33 -2.75
N VAL A 292 -18.11 -8.15 -2.73
CA VAL A 292 -17.72 -9.01 -1.60
C VAL A 292 -16.55 -8.50 -0.76
N HIS A 293 -15.96 -7.36 -1.11
CA HIS A 293 -14.82 -6.77 -0.38
C HIS A 293 -15.08 -5.31 0.05
N SER A 294 -14.10 -4.67 0.70
CA SER A 294 -14.13 -3.26 1.05
C SER A 294 -14.00 -2.37 -0.19
N THR A 295 -14.44 -1.12 -0.08
CA THR A 295 -14.34 -0.16 -1.18
C THR A 295 -12.91 0.31 -1.43
N GLY A 296 -12.00 0.23 -0.41
CA GLY A 296 -10.62 0.62 -0.60
C GLY A 296 -9.82 0.75 0.68
N HIS A 297 -8.55 1.06 0.51
CA HIS A 297 -7.52 1.15 1.54
C HIS A 297 -6.53 2.28 1.26
N GLY A 298 -5.71 2.64 2.25
CA GLY A 298 -4.58 3.53 2.06
C GLY A 298 -3.46 2.85 1.28
N VAL A 299 -2.66 3.64 0.58
CA VAL A 299 -1.46 3.20 -0.16
C VAL A 299 -0.29 4.09 0.24
N GLY A 300 0.88 3.49 0.43
CA GLY A 300 2.09 4.21 0.81
C GLY A 300 3.34 3.37 0.64
N LEU A 301 4.10 3.23 1.73
CA LEU A 301 5.22 2.29 1.79
C LEU A 301 4.76 0.83 1.78
N ASP A 302 3.58 0.56 2.31
CA ASP A 302 2.88 -0.71 2.10
C ASP A 302 1.75 -0.48 1.08
N VAL A 303 1.44 -1.52 0.29
CA VAL A 303 0.35 -1.42 -0.68
C VAL A 303 -1.00 -1.30 0.04
N HIS A 304 -1.20 -2.09 1.09
CA HIS A 304 -2.36 -2.02 1.97
C HIS A 304 -1.96 -1.42 3.31
N GLU A 305 -2.40 -0.21 3.57
CA GLU A 305 -2.22 0.46 4.86
C GLU A 305 -3.48 1.24 5.24
N SER A 306 -3.53 1.74 6.45
CA SER A 306 -4.64 2.62 6.87
C SER A 306 -4.69 3.92 6.02
N PRO A 307 -5.91 4.49 5.81
CA PRO A 307 -7.21 4.07 6.35
C PRO A 307 -7.92 3.02 5.47
N TYR A 308 -9.01 2.42 5.97
CA TYR A 308 -9.82 1.44 5.23
C TYR A 308 -11.25 1.95 5.04
N ALA A 309 -11.69 2.12 3.77
CA ALA A 309 -13.08 2.41 3.42
C ALA A 309 -13.85 1.10 3.30
N ALA A 310 -14.56 0.74 4.38
CA ALA A 310 -15.28 -0.52 4.52
C ALA A 310 -16.58 -0.30 5.32
N LYS A 311 -17.51 -1.26 5.27
CA LYS A 311 -18.75 -1.24 6.11
C LYS A 311 -18.44 -1.00 7.60
N THR A 312 -17.32 -1.54 8.08
CA THR A 312 -16.86 -1.41 9.47
C THR A 312 -15.78 -0.34 9.64
N GLY A 313 -15.52 0.45 8.59
CA GLY A 313 -14.49 1.47 8.59
C GLY A 313 -14.71 2.52 9.67
N THR A 314 -13.72 2.74 10.51
CA THR A 314 -13.74 3.73 11.60
C THR A 314 -12.91 4.97 11.24
N GLY A 315 -13.29 6.11 11.81
CA GLY A 315 -12.60 7.37 11.53
C GLY A 315 -13.17 8.11 10.32
N LYS A 316 -12.47 9.15 9.93
CA LYS A 316 -12.86 10.06 8.86
C LYS A 316 -11.66 10.33 7.95
N LEU A 317 -11.93 10.67 6.71
CA LEU A 317 -10.93 11.16 5.78
C LEU A 317 -10.41 12.53 6.24
N GLU A 318 -9.11 12.70 6.16
CA GLU A 318 -8.41 13.95 6.44
C GLU A 318 -7.41 14.27 5.33
N GLN A 319 -7.11 15.54 5.17
CA GLN A 319 -6.15 16.00 4.16
C GLN A 319 -4.77 15.32 4.35
N GLY A 320 -4.16 14.89 3.27
CA GLY A 320 -2.88 14.18 3.25
C GLY A 320 -3.00 12.67 3.34
N MET A 321 -4.19 12.11 3.58
CA MET A 321 -4.43 10.67 3.45
C MET A 321 -4.46 10.24 2.00
N THR A 322 -4.13 8.98 1.73
CA THR A 322 -4.33 8.30 0.44
C THR A 322 -5.40 7.24 0.62
N LEU A 323 -6.18 6.97 -0.44
CA LEU A 323 -7.24 5.98 -0.42
C LEU A 323 -7.48 5.42 -1.81
N THR A 324 -7.59 4.10 -1.97
CA THR A 324 -8.12 3.48 -3.20
C THR A 324 -9.65 3.53 -3.20
N ILE A 325 -10.25 3.64 -4.37
CA ILE A 325 -11.69 3.47 -4.59
C ILE A 325 -11.86 2.43 -5.70
N GLU A 326 -12.18 1.22 -5.30
CA GLU A 326 -12.07 0.01 -6.12
C GLU A 326 -13.32 -0.89 -6.08
N PRO A 327 -14.55 -0.37 -6.19
CA PRO A 327 -15.72 -1.25 -6.20
C PRO A 327 -15.64 -2.27 -7.34
N GLY A 328 -16.21 -3.45 -7.12
CA GLY A 328 -16.26 -4.50 -8.12
C GLY A 328 -17.52 -5.34 -8.04
N ILE A 329 -17.93 -5.91 -9.17
CA ILE A 329 -19.02 -6.87 -9.30
C ILE A 329 -18.44 -8.16 -9.87
N TYR A 330 -18.62 -9.27 -9.14
CA TYR A 330 -18.00 -10.57 -9.45
C TYR A 330 -19.08 -11.65 -9.53
N ILE A 331 -19.48 -12.04 -10.76
CA ILE A 331 -20.54 -13.03 -10.99
C ILE A 331 -19.88 -14.41 -11.14
N PRO A 332 -20.02 -15.32 -10.15
CA PRO A 332 -19.30 -16.57 -10.08
C PRO A 332 -19.40 -17.41 -11.37
N GLY A 333 -18.25 -17.80 -11.91
CA GLY A 333 -18.14 -18.64 -13.10
C GLY A 333 -18.53 -17.98 -14.42
N LYS A 334 -18.86 -16.68 -14.41
CA LYS A 334 -19.24 -15.93 -15.62
C LYS A 334 -18.23 -14.84 -15.95
N THR A 335 -18.22 -13.76 -15.19
CA THR A 335 -17.46 -12.54 -15.49
C THR A 335 -17.32 -11.68 -14.24
N GLY A 336 -16.50 -10.64 -14.30
CA GLY A 336 -16.38 -9.62 -13.24
C GLY A 336 -15.78 -8.32 -13.75
N VAL A 337 -15.98 -7.27 -13.00
CA VAL A 337 -15.46 -5.92 -13.25
C VAL A 337 -14.94 -5.33 -11.95
N ARG A 338 -13.76 -4.72 -11.99
CA ARG A 338 -13.26 -3.77 -10.99
C ARG A 338 -12.73 -2.54 -11.71
N ILE A 339 -13.04 -1.37 -11.18
CA ILE A 339 -12.51 -0.09 -11.63
C ILE A 339 -12.00 0.63 -10.41
N GLU A 340 -10.74 1.02 -10.43
CA GLU A 340 -10.05 1.56 -9.28
C GLU A 340 -9.22 2.77 -9.62
N ASP A 341 -9.23 3.75 -8.70
CA ASP A 341 -8.25 4.82 -8.64
C ASP A 341 -7.68 4.95 -7.24
N THR A 342 -6.40 5.31 -7.15
CA THR A 342 -5.77 5.83 -5.94
C THR A 342 -5.95 7.33 -5.85
N LEU A 343 -6.44 7.80 -4.71
CA LEU A 343 -6.71 9.19 -4.40
C LEU A 343 -5.73 9.74 -3.36
N VAL A 344 -5.42 11.03 -3.48
CA VAL A 344 -4.86 11.85 -2.39
C VAL A 344 -5.97 12.79 -1.89
N ILE A 345 -6.28 12.75 -0.62
CA ILE A 345 -7.30 13.59 -0.01
C ILE A 345 -6.76 15.02 0.13
N ALA A 346 -7.34 15.92 -0.64
CA ALA A 346 -7.01 17.35 -0.67
C ALA A 346 -8.01 18.18 0.14
N SER A 347 -7.79 19.48 0.29
CA SER A 347 -8.70 20.39 1.03
C SER A 347 -10.10 20.55 0.41
N GLY A 348 -10.31 20.05 -0.81
CA GLY A 348 -11.60 20.06 -1.53
C GLY A 348 -11.89 18.71 -2.15
N LYS A 349 -11.99 18.66 -3.49
CA LYS A 349 -12.11 17.38 -4.20
C LYS A 349 -10.80 16.59 -4.08
N PRO A 350 -10.86 15.26 -3.98
CA PRO A 350 -9.66 14.42 -3.96
C PRO A 350 -8.89 14.58 -5.29
N ARG A 351 -7.57 14.45 -5.22
CA ARG A 351 -6.70 14.36 -6.39
C ARG A 351 -6.55 12.88 -6.76
N ILE A 352 -6.97 12.51 -7.96
CA ILE A 352 -6.68 11.19 -8.54
C ILE A 352 -5.22 11.20 -8.99
N ILE A 353 -4.45 10.16 -8.67
CA ILE A 353 -3.06 10.00 -9.11
C ILE A 353 -2.86 8.88 -10.13
N THR A 354 -3.89 8.09 -10.40
CA THR A 354 -3.94 7.00 -11.39
C THR A 354 -4.77 7.42 -12.61
N GLU A 355 -4.19 8.30 -13.44
CA GLU A 355 -4.91 8.95 -14.55
C GLU A 355 -4.93 8.08 -15.82
N TYR A 356 -5.78 7.05 -15.86
CA TYR A 356 -6.10 6.25 -17.03
C TYR A 356 -7.61 6.32 -17.33
N PRO A 357 -8.05 6.36 -18.61
CA PRO A 357 -9.47 6.40 -18.96
C PRO A 357 -10.28 5.31 -18.26
N LYS A 358 -11.52 5.67 -17.87
CA LYS A 358 -12.45 4.75 -17.17
C LYS A 358 -13.65 4.35 -18.02
N ASP A 359 -13.82 4.93 -19.19
CA ASP A 359 -14.82 4.45 -20.14
C ASP A 359 -14.45 3.04 -20.65
N LEU A 360 -15.47 2.25 -20.97
CA LEU A 360 -15.25 0.89 -21.46
C LEU A 360 -14.42 0.91 -22.75
N THR A 361 -13.20 0.45 -22.64
CA THR A 361 -12.29 0.29 -23.79
C THR A 361 -12.49 -1.09 -24.41
N VAL A 362 -12.79 -1.15 -25.70
CA VAL A 362 -12.92 -2.37 -26.51
C VAL A 362 -11.68 -2.52 -27.37
N LEU A 363 -10.97 -3.64 -27.25
CA LEU A 363 -9.72 -3.99 -27.93
C LEU A 363 -9.88 -5.13 -28.93
#